data_4a4c8a5b7ff5eb024a013451c22e8840
#
_entry.id   4a4c8a5b7ff5eb024a013451c22e8840
#
_cell.length_a   1.000
_cell.length_b   1.000
_cell.length_c   1.000
_cell.angle_alpha   90.00
_cell.angle_beta   90.00
_cell.angle_gamma   90.00
#
_symmetry.space_group_name_H-M   'P 1'
#
loop_
_entity.id
_entity.type
_entity.pdbx_description
1 polymer ?
#
loop_
_entity_poly.entity_id
_entity_poly.type
_entity_poly.pdbx_seq_one_letter_code
_entity_poly.pdbx_strand_id
1 'polypeptide(L)'
;PTMLEEAVKASLWQLAVYDEKELVAYIRLVGDGHSVIFVQDLLVRPDHQRQGIGRKLLTEALATFPNVYQRLLATERSEKNLAFYQSLGFVELSDQACTGMIYNN
;
A
#
# COMPACT_ATOMS: atom_id res chain seq x y z
N PRO A 1 -2.40 13.30 -21.24
CA PRO A 1 -1.85 12.45 -20.14
C PRO A 1 -2.40 11.03 -20.20
N THR A 2 -1.57 10.08 -19.78
CA THR A 2 -1.97 8.69 -19.71
C THR A 2 -2.82 8.43 -18.47
N MET A 3 -3.50 7.27 -18.45
CA MET A 3 -4.26 6.85 -17.27
C MET A 3 -3.39 6.81 -16.02
N LEU A 4 -2.16 6.31 -16.13
CA LEU A 4 -1.24 6.22 -15.01
C LEU A 4 -0.86 7.60 -14.47
N GLU A 5 -0.58 8.54 -15.35
CA GLU A 5 -0.27 9.92 -14.95
C GLU A 5 -1.44 10.56 -14.20
N GLU A 6 -2.65 10.37 -14.71
CA GLU A 6 -3.86 10.89 -14.05
C GLU A 6 -4.07 10.22 -12.68
N ALA A 7 -3.85 8.92 -12.60
CA ALA A 7 -3.99 8.18 -11.33
C ALA A 7 -3.01 8.68 -10.28
N VAL A 8 -1.75 8.90 -10.67
CA VAL A 8 -0.72 9.41 -9.75
C VAL A 8 -1.10 10.80 -9.25
N LYS A 9 -1.55 11.69 -10.15
CA LYS A 9 -1.97 13.05 -9.77
C LYS A 9 -3.15 13.05 -8.80
N ALA A 10 -4.07 12.10 -8.96
CA ALA A 10 -5.27 12.00 -8.13
C ALA A 10 -5.04 11.25 -6.83
N SER A 11 -3.83 10.77 -6.57
CA SER A 11 -3.52 10.02 -5.35
C SER A 11 -3.62 10.90 -4.11
N LEU A 12 -4.10 10.31 -3.03
CA LEU A 12 -4.17 10.99 -1.74
C LEU A 12 -2.77 11.30 -1.20
N TRP A 13 -1.87 10.36 -1.33
CA TRP A 13 -0.53 10.45 -0.74
C TRP A 13 0.39 9.46 -1.42
N GLN A 14 1.64 9.81 -1.56
CA GLN A 14 2.62 8.91 -2.14
C GLN A 14 4.01 9.27 -1.63
N LEU A 15 4.89 8.26 -1.65
CA LEU A 15 6.27 8.43 -1.21
C LEU A 15 7.16 7.56 -2.09
N ALA A 16 8.21 8.16 -2.63
CA ALA A 16 9.17 7.46 -3.49
C ALA A 16 10.54 7.43 -2.83
N VAL A 17 11.25 6.33 -2.99
CA VAL A 17 12.60 6.16 -2.49
C VAL A 17 13.54 6.01 -3.67
N TYR A 18 14.61 6.78 -3.66
CA TYR A 18 15.63 6.75 -4.71
C TYR A 18 16.96 6.29 -4.13
N ASP A 19 17.68 5.50 -4.91
CA ASP A 19 19.08 5.20 -4.68
C ASP A 19 19.84 5.94 -5.79
N GLU A 20 20.51 7.02 -5.41
CA GLU A 20 21.06 7.99 -6.35
C GLU A 20 19.95 8.56 -7.23
N LYS A 21 19.91 8.25 -8.53
CA LYS A 21 18.88 8.76 -9.44
C LYS A 21 17.85 7.71 -9.82
N GLU A 22 17.96 6.50 -9.27
CA GLU A 22 17.07 5.41 -9.62
C GLU A 22 15.96 5.24 -8.59
N LEU A 23 14.72 5.15 -9.07
CA LEU A 23 13.58 4.84 -8.23
C LEU A 23 13.66 3.38 -7.79
N VAL A 24 13.76 3.13 -6.50
CA VAL A 24 13.92 1.78 -5.96
C VAL A 24 12.71 1.30 -5.16
N ALA A 25 11.86 2.21 -4.70
CA ALA A 25 10.66 1.84 -3.96
C ALA A 25 9.62 2.95 -4.06
N TYR A 26 8.35 2.57 -3.90
CA TYR A 26 7.25 3.50 -4.06
C TYR A 26 6.01 2.98 -3.33
N ILE A 27 5.30 3.88 -2.66
CA ILE A 27 4.01 3.57 -2.07
C ILE A 27 3.01 4.65 -2.48
N ARG A 28 1.78 4.23 -2.76
CA ARG A 28 0.71 5.15 -3.18
C ARG A 28 -0.59 4.79 -2.48
N LEU A 29 -1.22 5.79 -1.89
CA LEU A 29 -2.50 5.65 -1.21
C LEU A 29 -3.58 6.38 -1.98
N VAL A 30 -4.77 5.80 -2.01
CA VAL A 30 -5.98 6.45 -2.51
C VAL A 30 -7.04 6.42 -1.41
N GLY A 31 -8.05 7.28 -1.53
CA GLY A 31 -9.12 7.39 -0.55
C GLY A 31 -9.36 8.83 -0.16
N ASP A 32 -10.23 9.05 0.82
CA ASP A 32 -10.54 10.40 1.27
C ASP A 32 -9.65 10.88 2.43
N GLY A 33 -8.87 9.99 3.03
CA GLY A 33 -8.00 10.34 4.15
C GLY A 33 -8.73 10.49 5.47
N HIS A 34 -10.01 10.21 5.53
CA HIS A 34 -10.85 10.34 6.74
C HIS A 34 -11.62 9.07 7.04
N SER A 35 -12.44 8.59 6.11
CA SER A 35 -13.18 7.34 6.29
C SER A 35 -12.38 6.15 5.79
N VAL A 36 -11.54 6.34 4.79
CA VAL A 36 -10.79 5.24 4.18
C VAL A 36 -9.49 5.72 3.56
N ILE A 37 -8.45 4.91 3.70
CA ILE A 37 -7.31 4.91 2.80
C ILE A 37 -7.14 3.49 2.27
N PHE A 38 -6.69 3.39 1.02
CA PHE A 38 -6.40 2.12 0.37
C PHE A 38 -4.97 2.16 -0.14
N VAL A 39 -4.16 1.18 0.28
CA VAL A 39 -2.80 1.06 -0.23
C VAL A 39 -2.90 0.46 -1.63
N GLN A 40 -2.82 1.32 -2.64
CA GLN A 40 -3.01 0.91 -4.03
C GLN A 40 -1.73 0.27 -4.58
N ASP A 41 -0.59 0.86 -4.27
CA ASP A 41 0.70 0.35 -4.72
C ASP A 41 1.69 0.34 -3.57
N LEU A 42 2.43 -0.75 -3.45
CA LEU A 42 3.62 -0.85 -2.61
C LEU A 42 4.63 -1.69 -3.38
N LEU A 43 5.65 -1.03 -3.90
CA LEU A 43 6.61 -1.64 -4.81
C LEU A 43 8.02 -1.42 -4.28
N VAL A 44 8.83 -2.47 -4.29
CA VAL A 44 10.27 -2.40 -3.97
C VAL A 44 10.99 -3.21 -5.03
N ARG A 45 12.02 -2.61 -5.65
CA ARG A 45 12.81 -3.33 -6.65
C ARG A 45 13.39 -4.61 -6.06
N PRO A 46 13.44 -5.70 -6.84
CA PRO A 46 13.93 -6.99 -6.32
C PRO A 46 15.33 -6.93 -5.69
N ASP A 47 16.22 -6.09 -6.24
CA ASP A 47 17.59 -5.96 -5.72
C ASP A 47 17.66 -5.10 -4.44
N HIS A 48 16.57 -4.50 -4.03
CA HIS A 48 16.46 -3.70 -2.80
C HIS A 48 15.49 -4.30 -1.77
N GLN A 49 14.97 -5.48 -2.03
CA GLN A 49 14.09 -6.16 -1.09
C GLN A 49 14.88 -6.73 0.10
N ARG A 50 14.17 -7.06 1.18
CA ARG A 50 14.72 -7.61 2.42
C ARG A 50 15.63 -6.64 3.18
N GLN A 51 15.51 -5.34 2.90
CA GLN A 51 16.24 -4.29 3.62
C GLN A 51 15.32 -3.46 4.51
N GLY A 52 14.05 -3.85 4.61
CA GLY A 52 13.07 -3.15 5.42
C GLY A 52 12.47 -1.90 4.78
N ILE A 53 12.71 -1.66 3.49
CA ILE A 53 12.19 -0.47 2.80
C ILE A 53 10.67 -0.49 2.72
N GLY A 54 10.08 -1.62 2.32
CA GLY A 54 8.62 -1.75 2.25
C GLY A 54 7.96 -1.54 3.60
N ARG A 55 8.54 -2.09 4.65
CA ARG A 55 8.06 -1.90 6.02
C ARG A 55 8.11 -0.43 6.42
N LYS A 56 9.20 0.27 6.11
CA LYS A 56 9.32 1.70 6.42
C LYS A 56 8.28 2.53 5.68
N LEU A 57 8.07 2.26 4.39
CA LEU A 57 7.08 2.99 3.60
C LEU A 57 5.67 2.81 4.15
N LEU A 58 5.30 1.58 4.46
CA LEU A 58 3.96 1.30 4.96
C LEU A 58 3.76 1.87 6.37
N THR A 59 4.79 1.77 7.22
CA THR A 59 4.75 2.36 8.56
C THR A 59 4.58 3.88 8.48
N GLU A 60 5.28 4.53 7.57
CA GLU A 60 5.17 5.97 7.33
C GLU A 60 3.76 6.35 6.89
N ALA A 61 3.20 5.58 5.96
CA ALA A 61 1.84 5.80 5.47
C ALA A 61 0.81 5.70 6.59
N LEU A 62 0.90 4.65 7.39
CA LEU A 62 -0.02 4.45 8.52
C LEU A 62 0.13 5.54 9.58
N ALA A 63 1.36 5.99 9.83
CA ALA A 63 1.62 7.07 10.78
C ALA A 63 1.08 8.42 10.30
N THR A 64 1.05 8.63 8.99
CA THR A 64 0.52 9.86 8.39
C THR A 64 -0.99 9.97 8.53
N PHE A 65 -1.68 8.83 8.56
CA PHE A 65 -3.15 8.76 8.64
C PHE A 65 -3.60 7.89 9.82
N PRO A 66 -3.29 8.28 11.08
CA PRO A 66 -3.54 7.41 12.23
C PRO A 66 -5.01 7.30 12.62
N ASN A 67 -5.85 8.27 12.23
CA ASN A 67 -7.24 8.36 12.67
C ASN A 67 -8.25 8.02 11.59
N VAL A 68 -7.79 7.46 10.47
CA VAL A 68 -8.69 7.05 9.39
C VAL A 68 -9.48 5.81 9.83
N TYR A 69 -10.78 5.80 9.56
CA TYR A 69 -11.66 4.74 10.01
C TYR A 69 -11.27 3.36 9.46
N GLN A 70 -11.00 3.27 8.14
CA GLN A 70 -10.59 2.01 7.53
C GLN A 70 -9.29 2.19 6.73
N ARG A 71 -8.33 1.31 6.97
CA ARG A 71 -7.05 1.29 6.27
C ARG A 71 -6.90 -0.08 5.62
N LEU A 72 -7.10 -0.13 4.30
CA LEU A 72 -7.28 -1.35 3.54
C LEU A 72 -6.19 -1.54 2.50
N LEU A 73 -5.99 -2.78 2.09
CA LEU A 73 -5.19 -3.13 0.93
C LEU A 73 -5.69 -4.43 0.32
N ALA A 74 -5.28 -4.68 -0.92
CA ALA A 74 -5.45 -5.97 -1.56
C ALA A 74 -4.07 -6.40 -2.08
N THR A 75 -3.79 -7.70 -2.01
CA THR A 75 -2.50 -8.23 -2.45
C THR A 75 -2.71 -9.64 -3.00
N GLU A 76 -1.79 -10.07 -3.85
CA GLU A 76 -1.77 -11.47 -4.27
C GLU A 76 -1.67 -12.39 -3.06
N ARG A 77 -2.46 -13.45 -3.05
CA ARG A 77 -2.42 -14.40 -1.95
C ARG A 77 -1.13 -15.24 -2.05
N SER A 78 -0.26 -15.05 -1.08
CA SER A 78 0.94 -15.87 -0.91
C SER A 78 1.32 -15.86 0.57
N GLU A 79 2.02 -16.89 1.01
CA GLU A 79 2.48 -16.93 2.41
C GLU A 79 3.38 -15.73 2.73
N LYS A 80 4.23 -15.35 1.78
CA LYS A 80 5.15 -14.21 1.93
C LYS A 80 4.38 -12.91 2.12
N ASN A 81 3.40 -12.63 1.26
CA ASN A 81 2.62 -11.40 1.35
C ASN A 81 1.79 -11.37 2.64
N LEU A 82 1.12 -12.46 2.97
CA LEU A 82 0.33 -12.54 4.19
C LEU A 82 1.20 -12.31 5.43
N ALA A 83 2.34 -12.98 5.51
CA ALA A 83 3.25 -12.82 6.65
C ALA A 83 3.75 -11.38 6.77
N PHE A 84 4.09 -10.75 5.64
CA PHE A 84 4.58 -9.38 5.65
C PHE A 84 3.52 -8.41 6.21
N TYR A 85 2.32 -8.45 5.66
CA TYR A 85 1.28 -7.52 6.10
C TYR A 85 0.77 -7.84 7.51
N GLN A 86 0.67 -9.10 7.87
CA GLN A 86 0.28 -9.49 9.23
C GLN A 86 1.30 -9.02 10.26
N SER A 87 2.59 -9.03 9.93
CA SER A 87 3.63 -8.52 10.83
C SER A 87 3.49 -7.03 11.11
N LEU A 88 2.76 -6.31 10.27
CA LEU A 88 2.51 -4.88 10.42
C LEU A 88 1.12 -4.57 11.02
N GLY A 89 0.39 -5.60 11.42
CA GLY A 89 -0.90 -5.43 12.08
C GLY A 89 -2.12 -5.58 11.17
N PHE A 90 -1.92 -5.90 9.89
CA PHE A 90 -3.04 -6.19 9.00
C PHE A 90 -3.57 -7.59 9.26
N VAL A 91 -4.87 -7.75 9.13
CA VAL A 91 -5.54 -9.06 9.18
C VAL A 91 -6.39 -9.21 7.93
N GLU A 92 -6.68 -10.45 7.55
CA GLU A 92 -7.55 -10.69 6.40
C GLU A 92 -8.97 -10.24 6.73
N LEU A 93 -9.68 -9.70 5.73
CA LEU A 93 -11.06 -9.25 5.92
C LEU A 93 -11.95 -10.37 6.43
N SER A 94 -11.71 -11.60 6.03
CA SER A 94 -12.46 -12.77 6.51
C SER A 94 -12.35 -12.95 8.02
N ASP A 95 -11.23 -12.55 8.63
CA ASP A 95 -11.04 -12.62 10.09
C ASP A 95 -11.89 -11.57 10.82
N GLN A 96 -12.43 -10.59 10.10
CA GLN A 96 -13.30 -9.55 10.62
C GLN A 96 -14.73 -9.72 10.13
N ALA A 97 -15.10 -10.93 9.70
CA ALA A 97 -16.41 -11.24 9.13
C ALA A 97 -16.77 -10.38 7.91
N CYS A 98 -15.75 -10.01 7.14
CA CYS A 98 -15.89 -9.21 5.93
C CYS A 98 -15.26 -9.94 4.75
N THR A 99 -15.66 -9.55 3.55
CA THR A 99 -15.13 -10.12 2.31
C THR A 99 -14.82 -8.99 1.33
N GLY A 100 -13.64 -9.05 0.73
CA GLY A 100 -13.32 -8.17 -0.39
C GLY A 100 -13.89 -8.74 -1.68
N MET A 101 -14.36 -7.87 -2.57
CA MET A 101 -14.93 -8.28 -3.85
C MET A 101 -14.45 -7.33 -4.93
N ILE A 102 -14.31 -7.84 -6.15
CA ILE A 102 -13.93 -7.06 -7.31
C ILE A 102 -15.00 -7.21 -8.39
N TYR A 103 -15.31 -6.11 -9.07
CA TYR A 103 -16.25 -6.16 -10.19
C TYR A 103 -15.50 -6.54 -11.45
N ASN A 104 -15.90 -7.65 -12.07
CA ASN A 104 -15.32 -8.12 -13.33
C ASN A 104 -16.14 -7.58 -14.50
N ASN A 105 -15.48 -6.81 -15.33
CA ASN A 105 -16.11 -6.23 -16.52
C ASN A 105 -16.26 -7.24 -17.65
#